data_ac4d6423e6dd2a780377c2f68ca354b7
#
_entry.id   ac4d6423e6dd2a780377c2f68ca354b7
#
_cell.length_a   1.000
_cell.length_b   1.000
_cell.length_c   1.000
_cell.angle_alpha   90.00
_cell.angle_beta   90.00
_cell.angle_gamma   90.00
#
_symmetry.space_group_name_H-M   'P 1'
#
loop_
_entity.id
_entity.type
_entity.pdbx_description
1 polymer ?
#
loop_
_entity_poly.entity_id
_entity_poly.type
_entity_poly.pdbx_seq_one_letter_code
_entity_poly.pdbx_strand_id
1 'polypeptide(L)'
;RQRQMCIRDRRDVVSDCLRSIQRELDSRGSGIDLRETQEGWRLYTRTENAGAVEEFLLDGAQTKLSRAALETLAVVAYRQPVTRQQVAAVRGVNVDGVMRTLNLRGLVRELPQDDFEGAAHRYETTELFLELLGIDSLERLPDLAPLLPDVEAIDEEY
;
A
#
# COMPACT_ATOMS: atom_id res chain seq x y z
N ARG A 1 -2.19 38.47 7.45
CA ARG A 1 -1.34 37.69 8.37
C ARG A 1 -2.13 37.01 9.50
N GLN A 2 -3.14 37.65 10.11
CA GLN A 2 -3.96 37.04 11.19
C GLN A 2 -4.78 35.81 10.75
N ARG A 3 -5.33 35.76 9.54
CA ARG A 3 -6.13 34.62 9.06
C ARG A 3 -5.28 33.33 8.85
N GLN A 4 -4.04 33.45 8.45
CA GLN A 4 -3.14 32.29 8.27
C GLN A 4 -2.68 31.71 9.63
N MET A 5 -2.51 32.53 10.64
CA MET A 5 -2.15 32.10 11.99
C MET A 5 -3.28 31.24 12.62
N CYS A 6 -4.53 31.70 12.52
CA CYS A 6 -5.68 30.95 13.04
C CYS A 6 -5.93 29.58 12.36
N ILE A 7 -5.50 29.40 11.10
CA ILE A 7 -5.65 28.12 10.39
C ILE A 7 -4.57 27.14 10.84
N ARG A 8 -3.36 27.62 11.08
CA ARG A 8 -2.24 26.81 11.58
C ARG A 8 -2.51 26.31 13.00
N ASP A 9 -2.90 27.21 13.89
CA ASP A 9 -3.28 26.90 15.27
C ASP A 9 -4.42 25.87 15.36
N ARG A 10 -5.35 25.92 14.41
CA ARG A 10 -6.47 24.96 14.33
C ARG A 10 -6.02 23.57 13.89
N ARG A 11 -5.03 23.46 13.00
CA ARG A 11 -4.46 22.16 12.58
C ARG A 11 -3.71 21.49 13.73
N ASP A 12 -2.92 22.24 14.45
CA ASP A 12 -2.17 21.73 15.59
C ASP A 12 -3.11 21.23 16.69
N VAL A 13 -4.17 21.99 17.00
CA VAL A 13 -5.22 21.57 17.95
C VAL A 13 -5.92 20.28 17.50
N VAL A 14 -6.26 20.16 16.21
CA VAL A 14 -6.90 18.95 15.67
C VAL A 14 -5.95 17.76 15.77
N SER A 15 -4.67 17.94 15.40
CA SER A 15 -3.68 16.88 15.50
C SER A 15 -3.46 16.41 16.93
N ASP A 16 -3.43 17.34 17.89
CA ASP A 16 -3.30 17.01 19.31
C ASP A 16 -4.52 16.26 19.85
N CYS A 17 -5.73 16.64 19.41
CA CYS A 17 -6.94 15.90 19.73
C CYS A 17 -6.90 14.46 19.15
N LEU A 18 -6.48 14.30 17.90
CA LEU A 18 -6.39 12.99 17.26
C LEU A 18 -5.34 12.10 17.94
N ARG A 19 -4.19 12.65 18.32
CA ARG A 19 -3.18 11.93 19.13
C ARG A 19 -3.70 11.56 20.51
N SER A 20 -4.57 12.38 21.10
CA SER A 20 -5.22 12.04 22.36
C SER A 20 -6.18 10.88 22.21
N ILE A 21 -6.97 10.87 21.12
CA ILE A 21 -7.87 9.76 20.77
C ILE A 21 -7.06 8.48 20.51
N GLN A 22 -5.96 8.56 19.76
CA GLN A 22 -5.07 7.42 19.52
C GLN A 22 -4.61 6.79 20.84
N ARG A 23 -4.08 7.61 21.78
CA ARG A 23 -3.63 7.14 23.09
C ARG A 23 -4.76 6.53 23.92
N GLU A 24 -5.98 7.06 23.80
CA GLU A 24 -7.13 6.51 24.50
C GLU A 24 -7.53 5.14 23.93
N LEU A 25 -7.55 4.99 22.59
CA LEU A 25 -7.80 3.71 21.92
C LEU A 25 -6.75 2.66 22.33
N ASP A 26 -5.48 3.05 22.41
CA ASP A 26 -4.40 2.19 22.87
C ASP A 26 -4.56 1.76 24.32
N SER A 27 -4.85 2.71 25.22
CA SER A 27 -5.00 2.44 26.64
C SER A 27 -6.16 1.50 26.98
N ARG A 28 -7.21 1.50 26.16
CA ARG A 28 -8.38 0.63 26.31
C ARG A 28 -8.21 -0.73 25.64
N GLY A 29 -7.11 -1.00 24.94
CA GLY A 29 -6.96 -2.21 24.13
C GLY A 29 -8.04 -2.31 23.04
N SER A 30 -8.42 -1.16 22.44
CA SER A 30 -9.45 -1.11 21.39
C SER A 30 -9.05 -1.98 20.21
N GLY A 31 -10.01 -2.67 19.57
CA GLY A 31 -9.82 -3.37 18.30
C GLY A 31 -9.56 -2.44 17.11
N ILE A 32 -9.66 -1.12 17.31
CA ILE A 32 -9.45 -0.08 16.31
C ILE A 32 -8.19 0.70 16.66
N ASP A 33 -7.41 1.05 15.66
CA ASP A 33 -6.19 1.83 15.73
C ASP A 33 -6.34 3.09 14.87
N LEU A 34 -5.91 4.26 15.38
CA LEU A 34 -5.91 5.52 14.67
C LEU A 34 -4.48 5.88 14.26
N ARG A 35 -4.22 6.00 12.97
CA ARG A 35 -2.89 6.27 12.41
C ARG A 35 -2.88 7.53 11.56
N GLU A 36 -1.76 8.24 11.59
CA GLU A 36 -1.46 9.35 10.69
C GLU A 36 -0.83 8.79 9.40
N THR A 37 -1.43 9.11 8.25
CA THR A 37 -0.95 8.74 6.92
C THR A 37 -0.52 10.00 6.16
N GLN A 38 0.02 9.84 4.95
CA GLN A 38 0.40 10.98 4.11
C GLN A 38 -0.80 11.87 3.73
N GLU A 39 -2.00 11.27 3.60
CA GLU A 39 -3.24 11.99 3.25
C GLU A 39 -4.03 12.48 4.49
N GLY A 40 -3.63 12.09 5.70
CA GLY A 40 -4.29 12.49 6.94
C GLY A 40 -4.44 11.34 7.94
N TRP A 41 -5.43 11.45 8.81
CA TRP A 41 -5.68 10.47 9.86
C TRP A 41 -6.74 9.45 9.44
N ARG A 42 -6.46 8.15 9.70
CA ARG A 42 -7.36 7.05 9.37
C ARG A 42 -7.49 6.06 10.52
N LEU A 43 -8.67 5.43 10.58
CA LEU A 43 -8.95 4.34 11.49
C LEU A 43 -8.67 3.00 10.80
N TYR A 44 -7.94 2.13 11.46
CA TYR A 44 -7.63 0.78 11.02
C TYR A 44 -8.12 -0.23 12.03
N THR A 45 -8.40 -1.45 11.59
CA THR A 45 -8.51 -2.58 12.49
C THR A 45 -7.11 -2.98 12.96
N ARG A 46 -6.95 -3.27 14.26
CA ARG A 46 -5.66 -3.75 14.76
C ARG A 46 -5.29 -5.07 14.12
N THR A 47 -3.99 -5.23 13.84
CA THR A 47 -3.43 -6.42 13.20
C THR A 47 -3.77 -7.72 13.93
N GLU A 48 -3.93 -7.66 15.25
CA GLU A 48 -4.34 -8.79 16.11
C GLU A 48 -5.72 -9.35 15.73
N ASN A 49 -6.59 -8.51 15.15
CA ASN A 49 -7.95 -8.88 14.72
C ASN A 49 -8.02 -9.23 13.22
N ALA A 50 -6.89 -9.26 12.51
CA ALA A 50 -6.85 -9.50 11.06
C ALA A 50 -7.52 -10.81 10.68
N GLY A 51 -7.31 -11.89 11.45
CA GLY A 51 -7.93 -13.20 11.18
C GLY A 51 -9.47 -13.17 11.22
N ALA A 52 -10.06 -12.50 12.20
CA ALA A 52 -11.51 -12.37 12.30
C ALA A 52 -12.11 -11.50 11.17
N VAL A 53 -11.39 -10.43 10.77
CA VAL A 53 -11.79 -9.59 9.64
C VAL A 53 -11.66 -10.34 8.32
N GLU A 54 -10.60 -11.14 8.15
CA GLU A 54 -10.41 -11.98 6.98
C GLU A 54 -11.52 -13.00 6.84
N GLU A 55 -11.88 -13.70 7.90
CA GLU A 55 -12.99 -14.66 7.91
C GLU A 55 -14.32 -13.98 7.52
N PHE A 56 -14.63 -12.83 8.10
CA PHE A 56 -15.82 -12.05 7.75
C PHE A 56 -15.83 -11.60 6.29
N LEU A 57 -14.68 -11.18 5.75
CA LEU A 57 -14.57 -10.75 4.35
C LEU A 57 -14.59 -11.92 3.36
N LEU A 58 -14.13 -13.09 3.76
CA LEU A 58 -14.15 -14.31 2.92
C LEU A 58 -15.57 -14.88 2.77
N ASP A 59 -16.45 -14.69 3.75
CA ASP A 59 -17.89 -15.02 3.64
C ASP A 59 -18.63 -14.10 2.64
N GLY A 60 -18.09 -12.95 2.31
CA GLY A 60 -18.63 -11.99 1.34
C GLY A 60 -17.82 -11.95 0.04
N ALA A 61 -17.87 -12.99 -0.79
CA ALA A 61 -17.58 -13.05 -2.25
C ALA A 61 -16.70 -11.94 -2.88
N GLN A 62 -15.66 -11.45 -2.22
CA GLN A 62 -14.65 -10.65 -2.90
C GLN A 62 -13.73 -11.58 -3.70
N THR A 63 -13.75 -11.44 -5.02
CA THR A 63 -12.87 -12.20 -5.92
C THR A 63 -11.41 -11.95 -5.53
N LYS A 64 -10.77 -12.97 -4.94
CA LYS A 64 -9.35 -12.95 -4.59
C LYS A 64 -8.51 -12.58 -5.81
N LEU A 65 -7.43 -11.86 -5.59
CA LEU A 65 -6.44 -11.65 -6.63
C LEU A 65 -5.81 -13.00 -6.99
N SER A 66 -5.59 -13.24 -8.28
CA SER A 66 -4.82 -14.42 -8.71
C SER A 66 -3.37 -14.29 -8.24
N ARG A 67 -2.67 -15.42 -8.10
CA ARG A 67 -1.25 -15.43 -7.76
C ARG A 67 -0.43 -14.52 -8.69
N ALA A 68 -0.68 -14.58 -10.00
CA ALA A 68 -0.02 -13.72 -10.98
C ALA A 68 -0.29 -12.23 -10.72
N ALA A 69 -1.50 -11.87 -10.28
CA ALA A 69 -1.84 -10.49 -9.96
C ALA A 69 -1.14 -10.02 -8.67
N LEU A 70 -1.05 -10.88 -7.64
CA LEU A 70 -0.32 -10.57 -6.41
C LEU A 70 1.18 -10.37 -6.68
N GLU A 71 1.80 -11.26 -7.45
CA GLU A 71 3.21 -11.16 -7.83
C GLU A 71 3.50 -9.89 -8.64
N THR A 72 2.61 -9.53 -9.57
CA THR A 72 2.73 -8.29 -10.36
C THR A 72 2.56 -7.05 -9.47
N LEU A 73 1.58 -7.07 -8.57
CA LEU A 73 1.35 -5.99 -7.62
C LEU A 73 2.55 -5.79 -6.69
N ALA A 74 3.18 -6.88 -6.23
CA ALA A 74 4.40 -6.82 -5.44
C ALA A 74 5.54 -6.13 -6.21
N VAL A 75 5.77 -6.49 -7.50
CA VAL A 75 6.78 -5.81 -8.32
C VAL A 75 6.52 -4.31 -8.40
N VAL A 76 5.26 -3.89 -8.59
CA VAL A 76 4.91 -2.46 -8.59
C VAL A 76 5.21 -1.84 -7.24
N ALA A 77 4.78 -2.44 -6.13
CA ALA A 77 4.94 -1.90 -4.79
C ALA A 77 6.40 -1.65 -4.39
N TYR A 78 7.30 -2.57 -4.76
CA TYR A 78 8.72 -2.47 -4.40
C TYR A 78 9.57 -1.64 -5.38
N ARG A 79 9.08 -1.41 -6.61
CA ARG A 79 9.86 -0.74 -7.67
C ARG A 79 9.25 0.56 -8.20
N GLN A 80 8.14 0.99 -7.65
CA GLN A 80 7.47 2.22 -8.07
C GLN A 80 8.34 3.48 -7.92
N PRO A 81 8.21 4.46 -8.83
CA PRO A 81 7.35 4.46 -10.01
C PRO A 81 7.93 3.59 -11.14
N VAL A 82 7.11 2.71 -11.74
CA VAL A 82 7.57 1.68 -12.68
C VAL A 82 6.71 1.63 -13.95
N THR A 83 7.34 1.35 -15.10
CA THR A 83 6.62 1.17 -16.37
C THR A 83 6.14 -0.28 -16.56
N ARG A 84 5.13 -0.50 -17.42
CA ARG A 84 4.67 -1.87 -17.77
C ARG A 84 5.80 -2.73 -18.31
N GLN A 85 6.70 -2.16 -19.12
CA GLN A 85 7.84 -2.89 -19.68
C GLN A 85 8.80 -3.36 -18.58
N GLN A 86 9.09 -2.51 -17.60
CA GLN A 86 9.94 -2.86 -16.47
C GLN A 86 9.30 -3.96 -15.62
N VAL A 87 7.97 -3.87 -15.38
CA VAL A 87 7.24 -4.94 -14.66
C VAL A 87 7.28 -6.24 -15.45
N ALA A 88 7.03 -6.20 -16.78
CA ALA A 88 7.10 -7.37 -17.66
C ALA A 88 8.50 -8.00 -17.67
N ALA A 89 9.56 -7.19 -17.69
CA ALA A 89 10.94 -7.67 -17.64
C ALA A 89 11.25 -8.46 -16.34
N VAL A 90 10.75 -7.98 -15.20
CA VAL A 90 10.91 -8.68 -13.90
C VAL A 90 10.08 -9.96 -13.85
N ARG A 91 8.86 -9.92 -14.41
CA ARG A 91 7.93 -11.06 -14.36
C ARG A 91 8.22 -12.14 -15.41
N GLY A 92 8.97 -11.81 -16.46
CA GLY A 92 9.22 -12.71 -17.60
C GLY A 92 8.00 -13.01 -18.47
N VAL A 93 6.87 -12.28 -18.29
CA VAL A 93 5.60 -12.51 -18.98
C VAL A 93 4.90 -11.19 -19.33
N ASN A 94 3.94 -11.24 -20.25
CA ASN A 94 3.10 -10.10 -20.54
C ASN A 94 2.21 -9.77 -19.31
N VAL A 95 2.24 -8.52 -18.88
CA VAL A 95 1.53 -8.03 -17.69
C VAL A 95 0.35 -7.10 -17.99
N ASP A 96 0.05 -6.82 -19.26
CA ASP A 96 -0.94 -5.80 -19.66
C ASP A 96 -2.34 -6.08 -19.07
N GLY A 97 -2.81 -7.32 -19.17
CA GLY A 97 -4.10 -7.74 -18.62
C GLY A 97 -4.14 -7.61 -17.08
N VAL A 98 -3.05 -7.98 -16.42
CA VAL A 98 -2.94 -7.91 -14.96
C VAL A 98 -2.87 -6.46 -14.50
N MET A 99 -2.05 -5.63 -15.12
CA MET A 99 -1.94 -4.20 -14.83
C MET A 99 -3.28 -3.48 -15.01
N ARG A 100 -4.02 -3.79 -16.08
CA ARG A 100 -5.38 -3.27 -16.27
C ARG A 100 -6.32 -3.68 -15.14
N THR A 101 -6.27 -4.93 -14.72
CA THR A 101 -7.10 -5.43 -13.61
C THR A 101 -6.76 -4.74 -12.29
N LEU A 102 -5.48 -4.58 -11.97
CA LEU A 102 -5.02 -3.89 -10.77
C LEU A 102 -5.44 -2.42 -10.76
N ASN A 103 -5.36 -1.74 -11.91
CA ASN A 103 -5.81 -0.36 -12.07
C ASN A 103 -7.34 -0.24 -11.91
N LEU A 104 -8.12 -1.12 -12.55
CA LEU A 104 -9.59 -1.16 -12.40
C LEU A 104 -10.03 -1.43 -10.95
N ARG A 105 -9.26 -2.20 -10.20
CA ARG A 105 -9.49 -2.44 -8.76
C ARG A 105 -8.99 -1.30 -7.87
N GLY A 106 -8.36 -0.28 -8.43
CA GLY A 106 -7.82 0.87 -7.70
C GLY A 106 -6.60 0.54 -6.84
N LEU A 107 -5.91 -0.59 -7.08
CA LEU A 107 -4.72 -0.99 -6.32
C LEU A 107 -3.44 -0.32 -6.84
N VAL A 108 -3.43 0.00 -8.13
CA VAL A 108 -2.40 0.79 -8.78
C VAL A 108 -3.03 1.95 -9.53
N ARG A 109 -2.29 3.01 -9.70
CA ARG A 109 -2.68 4.16 -10.53
C ARG A 109 -1.57 4.52 -11.51
N GLU A 110 -1.96 5.13 -12.59
CA GLU A 110 -1.06 5.72 -13.58
C GLU A 110 -0.69 7.14 -13.14
N LEU A 111 0.58 7.45 -13.18
CA LEU A 111 1.06 8.81 -12.89
C LEU A 111 0.81 9.73 -14.09
N PRO A 112 0.52 11.03 -13.83
CA PRO A 112 0.46 12.02 -14.90
C PRO A 112 1.76 11.97 -15.72
N GLN A 113 1.62 12.02 -17.04
CA GLN A 113 2.77 12.12 -17.92
C GLN A 113 3.45 13.49 -17.75
N ASP A 114 4.78 13.48 -17.65
CA ASP A 114 5.56 14.69 -17.89
C ASP A 114 5.36 15.11 -19.34
N ASP A 115 5.35 16.42 -19.63
CA ASP A 115 5.04 17.06 -20.93
C ASP A 115 5.95 16.65 -22.12
N PHE A 116 6.74 15.58 -21.99
CA PHE A 116 7.55 15.03 -23.07
C PHE A 116 6.76 14.01 -23.86
N GLU A 117 6.40 14.33 -25.09
CA GLU A 117 5.83 13.39 -26.06
C GLU A 117 6.68 12.11 -26.14
N GLY A 118 6.07 10.97 -25.83
CA GLY A 118 6.72 9.66 -25.90
C GLY A 118 7.21 9.08 -24.56
N ALA A 119 6.99 9.74 -23.43
CA ALA A 119 7.30 9.19 -22.13
C ALA A 119 6.40 7.96 -21.83
N ALA A 120 7.01 6.85 -21.42
CA ALA A 120 6.24 5.65 -21.05
C ALA A 120 5.42 5.89 -19.76
N HIS A 121 4.16 5.45 -19.76
CA HIS A 121 3.28 5.52 -18.60
C HIS A 121 3.90 4.82 -17.39
N ARG A 122 3.97 5.51 -16.27
CA ARG A 122 4.47 4.99 -14.99
C ARG A 122 3.31 4.69 -14.06
N TYR A 123 3.50 3.69 -13.23
CA TYR A 123 2.51 3.19 -12.28
C TYR A 123 3.07 3.20 -10.87
N GLU A 124 2.18 3.47 -9.92
CA GLU A 124 2.45 3.36 -8.50
C GLU A 124 1.25 2.74 -7.78
N THR A 125 1.44 2.28 -6.56
CA THR A 125 0.36 1.80 -5.70
C THR A 125 -0.46 2.97 -5.15
N THR A 126 -1.68 2.67 -4.74
CA THR A 126 -2.63 3.65 -4.20
C THR A 126 -2.71 3.55 -2.67
N GLU A 127 -3.37 4.52 -2.05
CA GLU A 127 -3.76 4.45 -0.63
C GLU A 127 -4.60 3.19 -0.33
N LEU A 128 -5.51 2.82 -1.23
CA LEU A 128 -6.32 1.60 -1.06
C LEU A 128 -5.44 0.34 -0.93
N PHE A 129 -4.30 0.28 -1.64
CA PHE A 129 -3.34 -0.80 -1.48
C PHE A 129 -2.78 -0.84 -0.07
N LEU A 130 -2.37 0.30 0.50
CA LEU A 130 -1.86 0.39 1.87
C LEU A 130 -2.94 0.02 2.89
N GLU A 131 -4.16 0.49 2.68
CA GLU A 131 -5.32 0.16 3.52
C GLU A 131 -5.58 -1.35 3.59
N LEU A 132 -5.59 -2.02 2.43
CA LEU A 132 -5.84 -3.47 2.35
C LEU A 132 -4.71 -4.30 2.97
N LEU A 133 -3.48 -3.78 2.99
CA LEU A 133 -2.36 -4.39 3.71
C LEU A 133 -2.34 -4.03 5.21
N GLY A 134 -3.15 -3.05 5.63
CA GLY A 134 -3.16 -2.56 7.02
C GLY A 134 -1.88 -1.80 7.40
N ILE A 135 -1.18 -1.23 6.43
CA ILE A 135 0.05 -0.44 6.63
C ILE A 135 -0.21 1.03 6.30
N ASP A 136 0.54 1.91 6.93
CA ASP A 136 0.44 3.37 6.81
C ASP A 136 1.45 3.97 5.81
N SER A 137 2.47 3.20 5.43
CA SER A 137 3.47 3.61 4.44
C SER A 137 4.12 2.41 3.75
N LEU A 138 4.74 2.64 2.59
CA LEU A 138 5.49 1.63 1.85
C LEU A 138 6.74 1.14 2.60
N GLU A 139 7.29 1.96 3.49
CA GLU A 139 8.45 1.61 4.32
C GLU A 139 8.15 0.45 5.29
N ARG A 140 6.86 0.18 5.53
CA ARG A 140 6.41 -0.96 6.33
C ARG A 140 6.29 -2.27 5.55
N LEU A 141 6.54 -2.24 4.26
CA LEU A 141 6.66 -3.50 3.51
C LEU A 141 7.87 -4.29 4.01
N PRO A 142 7.77 -5.62 4.14
CA PRO A 142 8.88 -6.44 4.59
C PRO A 142 10.07 -6.35 3.63
N ASP A 143 11.28 -6.36 4.18
CA ASP A 143 12.50 -6.45 3.36
C ASP A 143 12.50 -7.71 2.52
N LEU A 144 12.94 -7.58 1.26
CA LEU A 144 13.02 -8.72 0.34
C LEU A 144 14.21 -9.63 0.64
N ALA A 145 15.30 -9.10 1.19
CA ALA A 145 16.53 -9.84 1.43
C ALA A 145 16.34 -11.14 2.24
N PRO A 146 15.55 -11.17 3.33
CA PRO A 146 15.30 -12.41 4.07
C PRO A 146 14.40 -13.42 3.34
N LEU A 147 13.72 -12.98 2.27
CA LEU A 147 12.77 -13.80 1.49
C LEU A 147 13.40 -14.37 0.21
N LEU A 148 14.60 -13.92 -0.14
CA LEU A 148 15.35 -14.46 -1.27
C LEU A 148 16.16 -15.68 -0.81
N PRO A 149 16.21 -16.76 -1.62
CA PRO A 149 17.10 -17.88 -1.32
C PRO A 149 18.55 -17.38 -1.27
N ASP A 150 19.33 -17.89 -0.33
CA ASP A 150 20.76 -17.64 -0.27
C ASP A 150 21.41 -18.04 -1.59
N VAL A 151 22.25 -17.17 -2.13
CA VAL A 151 22.93 -17.42 -3.40
C VAL A 151 23.81 -18.67 -3.31
N GLU A 152 24.34 -18.99 -2.12
CA GLU A 152 25.11 -20.21 -1.84
C GLU A 152 24.28 -21.49 -1.96
N ALA A 153 22.96 -21.44 -1.72
CA ALA A 153 22.07 -22.58 -1.86
C ALA A 153 21.72 -22.92 -3.33
N ILE A 154 21.97 -22.01 -4.27
CA ILE A 154 21.66 -22.22 -5.69
C ILE A 154 22.80 -22.99 -6.40
N ASP A 155 24.04 -22.89 -5.92
CA ASP A 155 25.21 -23.55 -6.50
C ASP A 155 25.31 -25.04 -6.12
N GLU A 156 24.52 -25.54 -5.15
CA GLU A 156 24.56 -26.97 -4.75
C GLU A 156 23.57 -27.86 -5.52
N GLU A 157 22.73 -27.31 -6.39
CA GLU A 157 21.71 -28.08 -7.17
C GLU A 157 22.06 -28.29 -8.65
N TYR A 158 23.32 -27.99 -9.07
CA TYR A 158 23.78 -28.24 -10.46
C TYR A 158 25.05 -29.07 -10.51
#